data_ef86564ce60ea42981a56218d109369f
#
_entry.id   ef86564ce60ea42981a56218d109369f
#
_cell.length_a   1.000
_cell.length_b   1.000
_cell.length_c   1.000
_cell.angle_alpha   90.00
_cell.angle_beta   90.00
_cell.angle_gamma   90.00
#
_symmetry.space_group_name_H-M   'P 1'
#
loop_
_entity.id
_entity.type
_entity.pdbx_description
1 polymer ?
#
loop_
_entity_poly.entity_id
_entity_poly.type
_entity_poly.pdbx_seq_one_letter_code
_entity_poly.pdbx_strand_id
1 'polypeptide(L)'
;RDPSNLRAIYDHLMGLDLSTFDYVKDRPTTDAYSEMKRGCMPKFTRWFEHCVTVEFPEKWVGNKIRNSDMFIEYQTWLPAAARGQDSATKVGNKLKDFFKKEKGHRVPMEEDHLRQGRDEKGVYWEIDRDGCFEWLKNNGYTGETELAPAVVWCSY
;
A
#
# COMPACT_ATOMS: atom_id res chain seq x y z
N ARG A 1 19.57 22.50 -36.84
CA ARG A 1 18.29 21.86 -36.44
C ARG A 1 17.34 22.03 -37.60
N ASP A 2 16.89 20.93 -38.18
CA ASP A 2 16.04 20.94 -39.37
C ASP A 2 14.58 21.24 -38.94
N PRO A 3 13.98 22.35 -39.41
CA PRO A 3 12.62 22.73 -39.05
C PRO A 3 11.56 21.73 -39.57
N SER A 4 11.89 20.93 -40.57
CA SER A 4 10.98 19.89 -41.13
C SER A 4 10.71 18.79 -40.12
N ASN A 5 11.68 18.40 -39.31
CA ASN A 5 11.53 17.38 -38.26
C ASN A 5 10.62 17.85 -37.11
N LEU A 6 10.71 19.15 -36.76
CA LEU A 6 9.84 19.72 -35.72
C LEU A 6 8.38 19.74 -36.15
N ARG A 7 8.13 20.04 -37.42
CA ARG A 7 6.78 20.03 -37.97
C ARG A 7 6.19 18.62 -38.05
N ALA A 8 6.97 17.65 -38.45
CA ALA A 8 6.54 16.26 -38.49
C ALA A 8 6.19 15.71 -37.09
N ILE A 9 6.99 16.07 -36.07
CA ILE A 9 6.68 15.73 -34.66
C ILE A 9 5.39 16.41 -34.21
N TYR A 10 5.23 17.69 -34.52
CA TYR A 10 4.02 18.45 -34.16
C TYR A 10 2.76 17.83 -34.81
N ASP A 11 2.81 17.56 -36.11
CA ASP A 11 1.69 16.99 -36.85
C ASP A 11 1.35 15.57 -36.33
N HIS A 12 2.36 14.78 -35.94
CA HIS A 12 2.16 13.49 -35.31
C HIS A 12 1.46 13.62 -33.96
N LEU A 13 1.94 14.54 -33.09
CA LEU A 13 1.34 14.76 -31.77
C LEU A 13 -0.11 15.26 -31.86
N MET A 14 -0.38 16.16 -32.81
CA MET A 14 -1.74 16.67 -33.05
C MET A 14 -2.69 15.62 -33.65
N GLY A 15 -2.14 14.59 -34.29
CA GLY A 15 -2.92 13.47 -34.83
C GLY A 15 -3.20 12.35 -33.84
N LEU A 16 -2.64 12.41 -32.63
CA LEU A 16 -2.91 11.40 -31.60
C LEU A 16 -4.34 11.51 -31.09
N ASP A 17 -5.08 10.42 -31.16
CA ASP A 17 -6.37 10.31 -30.49
C ASP A 17 -6.18 10.12 -28.98
N LEU A 18 -6.46 11.18 -28.22
CA LEU A 18 -6.39 11.18 -26.76
C LEU A 18 -7.75 11.02 -26.10
N SER A 19 -8.79 10.66 -26.84
CA SER A 19 -10.16 10.54 -26.31
C SER A 19 -10.30 9.48 -25.21
N THR A 20 -9.46 8.44 -25.27
CA THR A 20 -9.42 7.36 -24.28
C THR A 20 -8.30 7.52 -23.25
N PHE A 21 -7.43 8.54 -23.42
CA PHE A 21 -6.28 8.74 -22.54
C PHE A 21 -6.71 9.37 -21.21
N ASP A 22 -6.50 8.63 -20.12
CA ASP A 22 -6.66 9.12 -18.77
C ASP A 22 -5.27 9.42 -18.17
N TYR A 23 -4.92 10.71 -18.08
CA TYR A 23 -3.61 11.17 -17.61
C TYR A 23 -3.27 10.68 -16.17
N VAL A 24 -4.25 10.20 -15.43
CA VAL A 24 -4.06 9.65 -14.08
C VAL A 24 -3.75 8.15 -14.15
N LYS A 25 -4.53 7.39 -14.95
CA LYS A 25 -4.40 5.93 -15.07
C LYS A 25 -3.25 5.54 -15.99
N ASP A 26 -3.08 6.27 -17.08
CA ASP A 26 -2.12 5.96 -18.14
C ASP A 26 -0.74 6.61 -17.92
N ARG A 27 -0.54 7.19 -16.72
CA ARG A 27 0.78 7.73 -16.36
C ARG A 27 1.82 6.62 -16.33
N PRO A 28 2.92 6.73 -17.09
CA PRO A 28 3.99 5.74 -17.03
C PRO A 28 4.59 5.72 -15.62
N THR A 29 4.52 4.56 -14.97
CA THR A 29 5.19 4.30 -13.69
C THR A 29 6.65 3.94 -13.99
N THR A 30 7.55 4.87 -13.76
CA THR A 30 8.99 4.61 -13.82
C THR A 30 9.49 4.13 -12.47
N ASP A 31 10.61 3.38 -12.44
CA ASP A 31 11.23 2.93 -11.18
C ASP A 31 11.56 4.11 -10.28
N ALA A 32 12.08 5.21 -10.85
CA ALA A 32 12.37 6.43 -10.11
C ALA A 32 11.11 7.05 -9.45
N TYR A 33 9.96 7.00 -10.13
CA TYR A 33 8.70 7.45 -9.55
C TYR A 33 8.24 6.55 -8.40
N SER A 34 8.38 5.24 -8.56
CA SER A 34 8.05 4.26 -7.54
C SER A 34 8.95 4.42 -6.30
N GLU A 35 10.25 4.65 -6.48
CA GLU A 35 11.19 4.92 -5.39
C GLU A 35 10.88 6.23 -4.68
N MET A 36 10.59 7.30 -5.41
CA MET A 36 10.18 8.58 -4.83
C MET A 36 8.90 8.41 -4.00
N LYS A 37 7.90 7.70 -4.51
CA LYS A 37 6.64 7.43 -3.81
C LYS A 37 6.89 6.62 -2.53
N ARG A 38 7.74 5.60 -2.58
CA ARG A 38 8.17 4.84 -1.38
C ARG A 38 8.87 5.74 -0.36
N GLY A 39 9.77 6.63 -0.80
CA GLY A 39 10.45 7.58 0.07
C GLY A 39 9.51 8.51 0.83
N CYS A 40 8.41 8.91 0.19
CA CYS A 40 7.38 9.78 0.77
C CYS A 40 6.30 9.03 1.56
N MET A 41 6.33 7.70 1.56
CA MET A 41 5.32 6.87 2.22
C MET A 41 5.35 7.06 3.75
N PRO A 42 4.19 7.23 4.41
CA PRO A 42 4.12 7.26 5.87
C PRO A 42 4.73 5.98 6.47
N LYS A 43 5.42 6.11 7.61
CA LYS A 43 6.10 4.97 8.28
C LYS A 43 5.16 3.79 8.51
N PHE A 44 3.91 4.06 8.91
CA PHE A 44 2.92 3.02 9.14
C PHE A 44 2.55 2.28 7.85
N THR A 45 2.32 3.00 6.76
CA THR A 45 1.99 2.40 5.45
C THR A 45 3.16 1.54 4.94
N ARG A 46 4.41 2.00 5.14
CA ARG A 46 5.61 1.23 4.79
C ARG A 46 5.73 -0.06 5.63
N TRP A 47 5.43 0.02 6.92
CA TRP A 47 5.39 -1.18 7.77
C TRP A 47 4.30 -2.14 7.33
N PHE A 48 3.10 -1.64 7.04
CA PHE A 48 1.99 -2.47 6.57
C PHE A 48 2.30 -3.12 5.22
N GLU A 49 2.89 -2.37 4.30
CA GLU A 49 3.39 -2.89 3.02
C GLU A 49 4.40 -4.02 3.26
N HIS A 50 5.39 -3.81 4.12
CA HIS A 50 6.38 -4.82 4.46
C HIS A 50 5.73 -6.09 5.06
N CYS A 51 4.79 -5.95 5.98
CA CYS A 51 4.05 -7.10 6.52
C CYS A 51 3.31 -7.87 5.44
N VAL A 52 2.65 -7.18 4.51
CA VAL A 52 1.86 -7.83 3.46
C VAL A 52 2.77 -8.50 2.41
N THR A 53 3.85 -7.85 2.00
CA THR A 53 4.70 -8.30 0.87
C THR A 53 5.80 -9.27 1.28
N VAL A 54 6.47 -9.01 2.41
CA VAL A 54 7.69 -9.70 2.80
C VAL A 54 7.45 -10.70 3.94
N GLU A 55 6.91 -10.23 5.05
CA GLU A 55 6.87 -11.00 6.30
C GLU A 55 5.47 -10.95 6.94
N PHE A 56 4.51 -11.64 6.30
CA PHE A 56 3.15 -11.71 6.84
C PHE A 56 3.14 -12.55 8.11
N PRO A 57 2.75 -11.99 9.27
CA PRO A 57 2.75 -12.74 10.52
C PRO A 57 1.76 -13.91 10.47
N GLU A 58 2.23 -15.13 10.71
CA GLU A 58 1.38 -16.35 10.70
C GLU A 58 0.16 -16.22 11.61
N LYS A 59 0.32 -15.59 12.75
CA LYS A 59 -0.77 -15.33 13.70
C LYS A 59 -1.88 -14.43 13.15
N TRP A 60 -1.66 -13.78 11.99
CA TRP A 60 -2.67 -12.96 11.33
C TRP A 60 -3.51 -13.75 10.33
N VAL A 61 -3.03 -14.90 9.89
CA VAL A 61 -3.74 -15.75 8.90
C VAL A 61 -5.05 -16.24 9.47
N GLY A 62 -6.18 -15.78 8.93
CA GLY A 62 -7.52 -16.21 9.33
C GLY A 62 -7.94 -15.82 10.75
N ASN A 63 -7.17 -14.98 11.44
CA ASN A 63 -7.41 -14.60 12.83
C ASN A 63 -7.87 -13.14 12.98
N LYS A 64 -8.53 -12.89 14.11
CA LYS A 64 -8.91 -11.57 14.57
C LYS A 64 -7.72 -10.90 15.25
N ILE A 65 -7.18 -9.86 14.62
CA ILE A 65 -5.98 -9.17 15.07
C ILE A 65 -6.38 -7.94 15.87
N ARG A 66 -5.87 -7.77 17.08
CA ARG A 66 -6.14 -6.61 17.92
C ARG A 66 -5.25 -5.43 17.59
N ASN A 67 -5.75 -4.22 17.83
CA ASN A 67 -4.92 -3.02 17.71
C ASN A 67 -3.65 -3.09 18.58
N SER A 68 -3.73 -3.72 19.75
CA SER A 68 -2.59 -3.96 20.64
C SER A 68 -1.52 -4.82 20.00
N ASP A 69 -1.92 -5.90 19.34
CA ASP A 69 -1.00 -6.85 18.73
C ASP A 69 -0.32 -6.24 17.52
N MET A 70 -1.09 -5.55 16.68
CA MET A 70 -0.53 -4.75 15.58
C MET A 70 0.42 -3.66 16.05
N PHE A 71 0.09 -3.02 17.16
CA PHE A 71 0.95 -1.99 17.76
C PHE A 71 2.29 -2.56 18.21
N ILE A 72 2.29 -3.73 18.85
CA ILE A 72 3.52 -4.42 19.26
C ILE A 72 4.39 -4.75 18.05
N GLU A 73 3.82 -5.33 17.00
CA GLU A 73 4.53 -5.64 15.76
C GLU A 73 5.11 -4.38 15.10
N TYR A 74 4.29 -3.33 14.99
CA TYR A 74 4.74 -2.05 14.45
C TYR A 74 5.88 -1.43 15.26
N GLN A 75 5.79 -1.46 16.59
CA GLN A 75 6.86 -0.96 17.47
C GLN A 75 8.15 -1.78 17.34
N THR A 76 8.02 -3.08 17.15
CA THR A 76 9.18 -3.98 16.95
C THR A 76 9.90 -3.68 15.64
N TRP A 77 9.14 -3.41 14.59
CA TRP A 77 9.69 -3.04 13.28
C TRP A 77 10.36 -1.66 13.27
N LEU A 78 9.88 -0.72 14.09
CA LEU A 78 10.43 0.62 14.13
C LEU A 78 11.86 0.65 14.73
N PRO A 79 12.76 1.50 14.17
CA PRO A 79 14.03 1.81 14.83
C PRO A 79 13.80 2.31 16.26
N ALA A 80 14.71 2.00 17.17
CA ALA A 80 14.59 2.35 18.60
C ALA A 80 14.27 3.83 18.84
N ALA A 81 14.89 4.74 18.08
CA ALA A 81 14.65 6.19 18.18
C ALA A 81 13.23 6.64 17.76
N ALA A 82 12.49 5.81 17.02
CA ALA A 82 11.14 6.12 16.54
C ALA A 82 10.03 5.46 17.35
N ARG A 83 10.39 4.60 18.32
CA ARG A 83 9.44 3.90 19.20
C ARG A 83 8.78 4.87 20.18
N GLY A 84 7.58 4.53 20.63
CA GLY A 84 6.85 5.29 21.66
C GLY A 84 6.09 6.53 21.16
N GLN A 85 6.20 6.90 19.88
CA GLN A 85 5.48 8.06 19.32
C GLN A 85 4.01 7.78 19.00
N ASP A 86 3.65 6.51 18.86
CA ASP A 86 2.31 6.06 18.52
C ASP A 86 1.67 5.26 19.68
N SER A 87 0.37 4.99 19.56
CA SER A 87 -0.40 4.15 20.48
C SER A 87 -1.22 3.14 19.68
N ALA A 88 -1.72 2.09 20.33
CA ALA A 88 -2.58 1.10 19.71
C ALA A 88 -3.82 1.73 19.06
N THR A 89 -4.40 2.77 19.66
CA THR A 89 -5.52 3.53 19.09
C THR A 89 -5.12 4.25 17.80
N LYS A 90 -3.93 4.86 17.75
CA LYS A 90 -3.42 5.52 16.55
C LYS A 90 -3.19 4.51 15.41
N VAL A 91 -2.71 3.31 15.72
CA VAL A 91 -2.55 2.23 14.73
C VAL A 91 -3.90 1.88 14.10
N GLY A 92 -4.94 1.67 14.92
CA GLY A 92 -6.29 1.41 14.41
C GLY A 92 -6.84 2.56 13.54
N ASN A 93 -6.55 3.82 13.90
CA ASN A 93 -6.99 4.95 13.08
C ASN A 93 -6.23 5.03 11.75
N LYS A 94 -4.93 4.71 11.72
CA LYS A 94 -4.13 4.64 10.49
C LYS A 94 -4.64 3.55 9.54
N LEU A 95 -5.13 2.42 10.05
CA LEU A 95 -5.80 1.41 9.22
C LEU A 95 -7.10 1.95 8.62
N LYS A 96 -7.89 2.68 9.39
CA LYS A 96 -9.11 3.33 8.86
C LYS A 96 -8.80 4.34 7.75
N ASP A 97 -7.62 4.95 7.76
CA ASP A 97 -7.24 5.88 6.71
C ASP A 97 -7.10 5.21 5.34
N PHE A 98 -6.90 3.86 5.28
CA PHE A 98 -6.89 3.12 4.01
C PHE A 98 -8.25 3.08 3.31
N PHE A 99 -9.35 3.21 4.05
CA PHE A 99 -10.71 3.27 3.48
C PHE A 99 -11.11 4.68 3.03
N LYS A 100 -10.36 5.71 3.40
CA LYS A 100 -10.67 7.08 3.03
C LYS A 100 -10.28 7.36 1.60
N LYS A 101 -11.23 7.95 0.85
CA LYS A 101 -10.96 8.49 -0.47
C LYS A 101 -10.14 9.77 -0.32
N GLU A 102 -8.85 9.70 -0.62
CA GLU A 102 -8.03 10.91 -0.70
C GLU A 102 -8.37 11.70 -1.96
N LYS A 103 -8.35 13.04 -1.83
CA LYS A 103 -8.57 13.93 -2.99
C LYS A 103 -7.48 13.66 -4.03
N GLY A 104 -7.88 12.99 -5.10
CA GLY A 104 -7.15 12.98 -6.35
C GLY A 104 -6.65 11.64 -6.87
N HIS A 105 -6.21 10.64 -6.09
CA HIS A 105 -5.46 9.53 -6.72
C HIS A 105 -5.48 8.18 -6.00
N ARG A 106 -6.06 8.08 -4.82
CA ARG A 106 -6.05 6.82 -4.08
C ARG A 106 -7.39 6.12 -4.21
N VAL A 107 -7.37 4.88 -4.67
CA VAL A 107 -8.54 4.00 -4.60
C VAL A 107 -8.67 3.54 -3.14
N PRO A 108 -9.84 3.74 -2.49
CA PRO A 108 -10.05 3.21 -1.14
C PRO A 108 -9.85 1.69 -1.13
N MET A 109 -9.34 1.17 0.00
CA MET A 109 -9.28 -0.27 0.20
C MET A 109 -10.70 -0.82 0.39
N GLU A 110 -11.00 -1.96 -0.21
CA GLU A 110 -12.28 -2.64 -0.08
C GLU A 110 -12.40 -3.28 1.30
N GLU A 111 -13.62 -3.32 1.86
CA GLU A 111 -13.87 -3.89 3.18
C GLU A 111 -13.59 -5.40 3.23
N ASP A 112 -13.60 -6.08 2.09
CA ASP A 112 -13.28 -7.50 2.00
C ASP A 112 -11.78 -7.78 2.19
N HIS A 113 -10.91 -6.82 1.86
CA HIS A 113 -9.45 -6.97 2.01
C HIS A 113 -8.97 -6.64 3.43
N LEU A 114 -9.63 -5.69 4.09
CA LEU A 114 -9.31 -5.27 5.45
C LEU A 114 -10.60 -4.95 6.20
N ARG A 115 -11.06 -5.89 7.01
CA ARG A 115 -12.33 -5.79 7.70
C ARG A 115 -12.16 -5.42 9.17
N GLN A 116 -12.85 -4.37 9.60
CA GLN A 116 -12.93 -4.03 11.01
C GLN A 116 -14.17 -4.65 11.65
N GLY A 117 -13.97 -5.33 12.79
CA GLY A 117 -15.05 -5.84 13.62
C GLY A 117 -14.90 -5.42 15.09
N ARG A 118 -15.90 -5.73 15.88
CA ARG A 118 -15.91 -5.52 17.32
C ARG A 118 -16.55 -6.71 18.02
N ASP A 119 -15.91 -7.16 19.10
CA ASP A 119 -16.44 -8.20 19.99
C ASP A 119 -16.33 -7.75 21.46
N GLU A 120 -16.57 -8.65 22.39
CA GLU A 120 -16.49 -8.38 23.84
C GLU A 120 -15.11 -7.90 24.30
N LYS A 121 -14.05 -8.31 23.60
CA LYS A 121 -12.66 -7.92 23.87
C LYS A 121 -12.24 -6.62 23.17
N GLY A 122 -13.14 -5.99 22.40
CA GLY A 122 -12.90 -4.72 21.73
C GLY A 122 -12.80 -4.81 20.20
N VAL A 123 -12.13 -3.83 19.58
CA VAL A 123 -11.96 -3.75 18.14
C VAL A 123 -10.90 -4.73 17.64
N TYR A 124 -11.22 -5.42 16.55
CA TYR A 124 -10.30 -6.31 15.85
C TYR A 124 -10.31 -6.03 14.35
N TRP A 125 -9.31 -6.58 13.67
CA TRP A 125 -9.17 -6.56 12.22
C TRP A 125 -9.01 -7.96 11.67
N GLU A 126 -9.56 -8.20 10.53
CA GLU A 126 -9.34 -9.37 9.69
C GLU A 126 -8.64 -8.87 8.43
N ILE A 127 -7.52 -9.47 8.07
CA ILE A 127 -6.67 -9.03 6.95
C ILE A 127 -6.60 -10.15 5.94
N ASP A 128 -7.13 -9.88 4.74
CA ASP A 128 -6.86 -10.69 3.57
C ASP A 128 -5.54 -10.21 2.94
N ARG A 129 -4.53 -11.07 3.01
CA ARG A 129 -3.18 -10.75 2.51
C ARG A 129 -3.18 -10.45 1.03
N ASP A 130 -3.82 -11.31 0.24
CA ASP A 130 -3.80 -11.23 -1.22
C ASP A 130 -4.54 -9.99 -1.71
N GLY A 131 -5.71 -9.72 -1.16
CA GLY A 131 -6.47 -8.51 -1.45
C GLY A 131 -5.73 -7.23 -1.03
N CYS A 132 -5.09 -7.22 0.14
CA CYS A 132 -4.24 -6.11 0.57
C CYS A 132 -3.04 -5.89 -0.34
N PHE A 133 -2.42 -6.96 -0.83
CA PHE A 133 -1.31 -6.89 -1.78
C PHE A 133 -1.74 -6.29 -3.10
N GLU A 134 -2.83 -6.78 -3.69
CA GLU A 134 -3.39 -6.23 -4.93
C GLU A 134 -3.74 -4.75 -4.78
N TRP A 135 -4.33 -4.37 -3.66
CA TRP A 135 -4.61 -2.97 -3.39
C TRP A 135 -3.34 -2.12 -3.32
N LEU A 136 -2.29 -2.58 -2.63
CA LEU A 136 -1.01 -1.88 -2.54
C LEU A 136 -0.37 -1.73 -3.93
N LYS A 137 -0.42 -2.77 -4.75
CA LYS A 137 0.07 -2.78 -6.13
C LYS A 137 -0.68 -1.76 -6.99
N ASN A 138 -2.00 -1.80 -6.98
CA ASN A 138 -2.86 -0.90 -7.76
C ASN A 138 -2.71 0.58 -7.37
N ASN A 139 -2.33 0.85 -6.12
CA ASN A 139 -2.02 2.18 -5.64
C ASN A 139 -0.53 2.56 -5.80
N GLY A 140 0.29 1.69 -6.40
CA GLY A 140 1.72 1.91 -6.67
C GLY A 140 2.56 2.04 -5.40
N TYR A 141 2.20 1.33 -4.34
CA TYR A 141 3.00 1.22 -3.12
C TYR A 141 4.01 0.07 -3.18
N THR A 142 3.72 -0.95 -3.98
CA THR A 142 4.65 -2.06 -4.24
C THR A 142 5.06 -2.05 -5.70
N GLY A 143 6.29 -2.55 -6.00
CA GLY A 143 6.68 -2.89 -7.36
C GLY A 143 6.01 -4.19 -7.85
N GLU A 144 6.42 -4.71 -9.00
CA GLU A 144 5.96 -5.99 -9.56
C GLU A 144 6.48 -7.22 -8.78
N THR A 145 6.82 -7.07 -7.52
CA THR A 145 7.38 -8.15 -6.70
C THR A 145 6.29 -9.19 -6.45
N GLU A 146 6.59 -10.43 -6.75
CA GLU A 146 5.75 -11.57 -6.36
C GLU A 146 5.68 -11.64 -4.82
N LEU A 147 4.51 -12.05 -4.31
CA LEU A 147 4.34 -12.31 -2.88
C LEU A 147 5.37 -13.33 -2.41
N ALA A 148 6.20 -12.96 -1.45
CA ALA A 148 7.03 -13.94 -0.77
C ALA A 148 6.13 -15.00 -0.11
N PRO A 149 6.47 -16.29 -0.19
CA PRO A 149 5.69 -17.32 0.47
C PRO A 149 5.61 -17.03 1.98
N ALA A 150 4.47 -17.33 2.59
CA ALA A 150 4.33 -17.19 4.04
C ALA A 150 5.43 -17.99 4.73
N VAL A 151 6.22 -17.33 5.57
CA VAL A 151 7.34 -18.00 6.26
C VAL A 151 6.77 -18.94 7.31
N VAL A 152 6.77 -20.23 7.01
CA VAL A 152 6.44 -21.28 7.96
C VAL A 152 7.68 -21.51 8.82
N TRP A 153 7.71 -20.95 10.02
CA TRP A 153 8.71 -21.28 11.01
C TRP A 153 8.39 -22.69 11.57
N CYS A 154 9.04 -23.71 11.02
CA CYS A 154 9.04 -25.01 11.68
C CYS A 154 9.74 -24.85 13.03
N SER A 155 8.95 -24.87 14.12
CA SER A 155 9.48 -24.96 15.48
C SER A 155 10.13 -26.33 15.62
N TYR A 156 11.47 -26.37 15.74
CA TYR A 156 12.21 -27.53 16.19
C TYR A 156 12.29 -27.51 17.71
#